data_e021260dee6416c5bd2a9c86060004bb
#
_entry.id   e021260dee6416c5bd2a9c86060004bb
#
_cell.length_a   1.000
_cell.length_b   1.000
_cell.length_c   1.000
_cell.angle_alpha   90.00
_cell.angle_beta   90.00
_cell.angle_gamma   90.00
#
_symmetry.space_group_name_H-M   'P 1'
#
loop_
_entity.id
_entity.type
_entity.pdbx_description
1 polymer ?
#
loop_
_entity_poly.entity_id
_entity_poly.type
_entity_poly.pdbx_seq_one_letter_code
_entity_poly.pdbx_strand_id
1 'polypeptide(L)'
;MEPADYLEKTYNESMQIVGSDDKIKTALDKSITIYLFEILKRAESAKAVITVILTSAVYKILNPDQDIRNHQTSIPNGYSGRTFDSKHITPFLKSVKFPAMAESGWLTRSLEQKVPYDSNYSGAIKPDSLKTAFIETIDFIQKGEKVENLVSFLFQGLIIQRNNQKIDLAKPHNLQIATIIDLLVKHFDTKYSSEGASRLPVLALYAAYQCLVNETKRFEGKTLLPMENHNSADSRSGRIGDIDIVDAKLKAFEAVEVKHGIQITTQLIKDAFEKFKATQVNRYYLLSTANIDITQKVEIEKEIERIKNIHGCHVIANGLIPSLKYYLRLLSDTSEFIENYVNLIETDTALKFEHKKEWNNIISQM
;
A
#
# COMPACT_ATOMS: atom_id res chain seq x y z
N MET A 1 -23.86 9.76 -27.16
CA MET A 1 -22.80 10.37 -26.30
C MET A 1 -21.63 9.39 -26.28
N GLU A 2 -20.42 9.85 -26.53
CA GLU A 2 -19.24 8.99 -26.42
C GLU A 2 -18.97 8.63 -24.95
N PRO A 3 -18.45 7.41 -24.67
CA PRO A 3 -18.17 6.99 -23.29
C PRO A 3 -17.24 7.94 -22.52
N ALA A 4 -16.23 8.50 -23.19
CA ALA A 4 -15.29 9.42 -22.58
C ALA A 4 -15.97 10.73 -22.14
N ASP A 5 -16.83 11.30 -22.99
CA ASP A 5 -17.58 12.53 -22.69
C ASP A 5 -18.51 12.33 -21.49
N TYR A 6 -19.18 11.17 -21.43
CA TYR A 6 -20.07 10.83 -20.31
C TYR A 6 -19.28 10.75 -18.98
N LEU A 7 -18.15 10.03 -19.00
CA LEU A 7 -17.32 9.84 -17.81
C LEU A 7 -16.76 11.17 -17.30
N GLU A 8 -16.23 12.00 -18.19
CA GLU A 8 -15.66 13.30 -17.84
C GLU A 8 -16.72 14.27 -17.29
N LYS A 9 -17.88 14.33 -17.95
CA LYS A 9 -19.02 15.13 -17.49
C LYS A 9 -19.46 14.71 -16.08
N THR A 10 -19.72 13.41 -15.89
CA THR A 10 -20.21 12.89 -14.60
C THR A 10 -19.18 13.07 -13.48
N TYR A 11 -17.90 12.93 -13.79
CA TYR A 11 -16.82 13.18 -12.84
C TYR A 11 -16.77 14.65 -12.40
N ASN A 12 -16.85 15.59 -13.35
CA ASN A 12 -16.82 17.02 -13.07
C ASN A 12 -18.05 17.45 -12.23
N GLU A 13 -19.23 16.94 -12.55
CA GLU A 13 -20.45 17.15 -11.76
C GLU A 13 -20.31 16.58 -10.34
N SER A 14 -19.75 15.38 -10.21
CA SER A 14 -19.50 14.75 -8.92
C SER A 14 -18.48 15.52 -8.07
N MET A 15 -17.44 16.08 -8.69
CA MET A 15 -16.48 16.97 -8.02
C MET A 15 -17.15 18.22 -7.46
N GLN A 16 -18.07 18.83 -8.21
CA GLN A 16 -18.83 19.99 -7.74
C GLN A 16 -19.77 19.63 -6.58
N ILE A 17 -20.42 18.47 -6.64
CA ILE A 17 -21.35 18.00 -5.59
C ILE A 17 -20.61 17.74 -4.27
N VAL A 18 -19.43 17.09 -4.33
CA VAL A 18 -18.61 16.82 -3.13
C VAL A 18 -18.16 18.15 -2.50
N GLY A 19 -17.64 19.08 -3.30
CA GLY A 19 -17.20 20.40 -2.82
C GLY A 19 -16.25 20.26 -1.60
N SER A 20 -16.57 21.03 -0.54
CA SER A 20 -15.83 21.02 0.73
C SER A 20 -16.46 20.14 1.83
N ASP A 21 -17.65 19.57 1.59
CA ASP A 21 -18.41 18.90 2.65
C ASP A 21 -18.01 17.45 2.90
N ASP A 22 -17.19 16.85 2.02
CA ASP A 22 -16.78 15.44 2.03
C ASP A 22 -17.93 14.45 2.29
N LYS A 23 -19.13 14.76 1.78
CA LYS A 23 -20.33 13.94 1.94
C LYS A 23 -20.90 13.55 0.59
N ILE A 24 -21.33 12.29 0.47
CA ILE A 24 -22.05 11.82 -0.70
C ILE A 24 -23.48 12.34 -0.63
N LYS A 25 -23.93 13.03 -1.69
CA LYS A 25 -25.30 13.50 -1.89
C LYS A 25 -25.97 12.64 -2.97
N THR A 26 -27.09 12.00 -2.64
CA THR A 26 -27.74 11.05 -3.57
C THR A 26 -29.25 11.03 -3.44
N ALA A 27 -29.91 10.73 -4.55
CA ALA A 27 -31.33 10.43 -4.62
C ALA A 27 -31.61 8.90 -4.64
N LEU A 28 -30.60 8.07 -4.39
CA LEU A 28 -30.73 6.62 -4.31
C LEU A 28 -31.36 6.21 -2.98
N ASP A 29 -32.10 5.10 -3.01
CA ASP A 29 -32.71 4.52 -1.83
C ASP A 29 -31.68 3.85 -0.91
N LYS A 30 -31.98 3.77 0.39
CA LYS A 30 -31.08 3.14 1.36
C LYS A 30 -30.77 1.68 1.04
N SER A 31 -31.70 0.96 0.42
CA SER A 31 -31.53 -0.45 0.06
C SER A 31 -30.34 -0.69 -0.87
N ILE A 32 -30.12 0.20 -1.84
CA ILE A 32 -28.98 0.09 -2.77
C ILE A 32 -27.73 0.77 -2.22
N THR A 33 -27.84 1.87 -1.49
CA THR A 33 -26.67 2.60 -0.98
C THR A 33 -25.85 1.79 0.02
N ILE A 34 -26.46 0.87 0.75
CA ILE A 34 -25.73 -0.07 1.66
C ILE A 34 -24.72 -0.91 0.85
N TYR A 35 -25.13 -1.45 -0.29
CA TYR A 35 -24.25 -2.24 -1.15
C TYR A 35 -23.16 -1.37 -1.81
N LEU A 36 -23.50 -0.16 -2.23
CA LEU A 36 -22.53 0.77 -2.80
C LEU A 36 -21.48 1.21 -1.79
N PHE A 37 -21.84 1.40 -0.53
CA PHE A 37 -20.88 1.66 0.54
C PHE A 37 -19.95 0.47 0.80
N GLU A 38 -20.45 -0.78 0.77
CA GLU A 38 -19.59 -1.97 0.91
C GLU A 38 -18.60 -2.07 -0.25
N ILE A 39 -18.99 -1.73 -1.47
CA ILE A 39 -18.14 -1.68 -2.65
C ILE A 39 -17.08 -0.58 -2.51
N LEU A 40 -17.48 0.64 -2.13
CA LEU A 40 -16.57 1.76 -1.91
C LEU A 40 -15.56 1.47 -0.81
N LYS A 41 -16.00 0.89 0.31
CA LYS A 41 -15.11 0.51 1.42
C LYS A 41 -13.96 -0.40 0.96
N ARG A 42 -14.18 -1.18 -0.10
CA ARG A 42 -13.21 -2.14 -0.63
C ARG A 42 -12.64 -1.77 -1.99
N ALA A 43 -12.88 -0.55 -2.46
CA ALA A 43 -12.47 -0.14 -3.80
C ALA A 43 -10.96 -0.31 -4.05
N GLU A 44 -10.10 -0.04 -3.05
CA GLU A 44 -8.65 -0.22 -3.15
C GLU A 44 -8.22 -1.70 -3.13
N SER A 45 -8.85 -2.54 -2.32
CA SER A 45 -8.49 -3.96 -2.19
C SER A 45 -9.18 -4.85 -3.23
N ALA A 46 -10.30 -4.41 -3.79
CA ALA A 46 -11.12 -5.14 -4.76
C ALA A 46 -11.34 -4.32 -6.05
N LYS A 47 -10.26 -3.78 -6.60
CA LYS A 47 -10.27 -2.88 -7.78
C LYS A 47 -11.05 -3.44 -8.96
N ALA A 48 -10.99 -4.75 -9.18
CA ALA A 48 -11.73 -5.39 -10.25
C ALA A 48 -13.24 -5.26 -10.09
N VAL A 49 -13.77 -5.37 -8.86
CA VAL A 49 -15.21 -5.28 -8.58
C VAL A 49 -15.74 -3.89 -8.90
N ILE A 50 -15.10 -2.84 -8.39
CA ILE A 50 -15.54 -1.46 -8.68
C ILE A 50 -15.41 -1.11 -10.17
N THR A 51 -14.35 -1.59 -10.84
CA THR A 51 -14.15 -1.39 -12.27
C THR A 51 -15.27 -2.06 -13.09
N VAL A 52 -15.62 -3.32 -12.79
CA VAL A 52 -16.68 -4.04 -13.49
C VAL A 52 -18.04 -3.40 -13.27
N ILE A 53 -18.35 -2.95 -12.05
CA ILE A 53 -19.61 -2.24 -11.76
C ILE A 53 -19.71 -0.94 -12.55
N LEU A 54 -18.67 -0.12 -12.56
CA LEU A 54 -18.66 1.13 -13.33
C LEU A 54 -18.77 0.86 -14.83
N THR A 55 -18.07 -0.16 -15.33
CA THR A 55 -18.18 -0.58 -16.73
C THR A 55 -19.61 -0.97 -17.09
N SER A 56 -20.24 -1.82 -16.28
CA SER A 56 -21.61 -2.28 -16.50
C SER A 56 -22.61 -1.13 -16.44
N ALA A 57 -22.45 -0.20 -15.49
CA ALA A 57 -23.31 0.96 -15.34
C ALA A 57 -23.21 1.90 -16.56
N VAL A 58 -22.00 2.28 -16.94
CA VAL A 58 -21.78 3.17 -18.09
C VAL A 58 -22.23 2.50 -19.39
N TYR A 59 -21.95 1.19 -19.55
CA TYR A 59 -22.42 0.47 -20.74
C TYR A 59 -23.95 0.43 -20.82
N LYS A 60 -24.66 0.19 -19.70
CA LYS A 60 -26.11 0.20 -19.62
C LYS A 60 -26.71 1.55 -19.97
N ILE A 61 -26.15 2.65 -19.49
CA ILE A 61 -26.60 4.01 -19.83
C ILE A 61 -26.49 4.28 -21.33
N LEU A 62 -25.39 3.82 -21.94
CA LEU A 62 -25.15 4.05 -23.37
C LEU A 62 -25.91 3.04 -24.27
N ASN A 63 -26.28 1.87 -23.75
CA ASN A 63 -26.95 0.78 -24.42
C ASN A 63 -28.11 0.25 -23.58
N PRO A 64 -29.23 0.98 -23.46
CA PRO A 64 -30.32 0.67 -22.53
C PRO A 64 -30.96 -0.72 -22.73
N ASP A 65 -30.98 -1.24 -23.94
CA ASP A 65 -31.59 -2.52 -24.27
C ASP A 65 -30.71 -3.72 -23.94
N GLN A 66 -29.41 -3.50 -23.67
CA GLN A 66 -28.48 -4.58 -23.37
C GLN A 66 -28.73 -5.17 -21.98
N ASP A 67 -28.81 -6.50 -21.90
CA ASP A 67 -28.66 -7.19 -20.62
C ASP A 67 -27.17 -7.23 -20.20
N ILE A 68 -26.85 -6.35 -19.24
CA ILE A 68 -25.44 -6.17 -18.80
C ILE A 68 -24.90 -7.33 -17.98
N ARG A 69 -25.76 -8.25 -17.53
CA ARG A 69 -25.34 -9.48 -16.85
C ARG A 69 -24.60 -10.43 -17.80
N ASN A 70 -24.92 -10.36 -19.10
CA ASN A 70 -24.29 -11.11 -20.17
C ASN A 70 -23.00 -10.40 -20.64
N HIS A 71 -22.04 -10.33 -19.77
CA HIS A 71 -20.84 -9.50 -19.88
C HIS A 71 -19.73 -10.00 -20.83
N GLN A 72 -19.96 -11.13 -21.52
CA GLN A 72 -19.01 -11.73 -22.49
C GLN A 72 -19.73 -12.14 -23.78
N THR A 73 -19.04 -12.02 -24.91
CA THR A 73 -19.59 -12.43 -26.22
C THR A 73 -19.80 -13.94 -26.37
N SER A 74 -19.26 -14.74 -25.47
CA SER A 74 -19.51 -16.20 -25.38
C SER A 74 -20.85 -16.53 -24.72
N ILE A 75 -21.49 -15.58 -24.07
CA ILE A 75 -22.85 -15.70 -23.48
C ILE A 75 -23.85 -15.25 -24.56
N PRO A 76 -24.98 -15.96 -24.75
CA PRO A 76 -26.00 -15.52 -25.70
C PRO A 76 -26.46 -14.07 -25.45
N ASN A 77 -26.49 -13.29 -26.50
CA ASN A 77 -26.78 -11.84 -26.46
C ASN A 77 -25.85 -11.05 -25.56
N GLY A 78 -24.61 -11.55 -25.32
CA GLY A 78 -23.62 -10.91 -24.51
C GLY A 78 -22.82 -9.84 -25.25
N TYR A 79 -22.28 -8.90 -24.48
CA TYR A 79 -21.36 -7.88 -24.98
C TYR A 79 -19.94 -8.12 -24.43
N SER A 80 -18.94 -7.44 -25.00
CA SER A 80 -17.58 -7.52 -24.48
C SER A 80 -17.33 -6.46 -23.40
N GLY A 81 -17.68 -6.75 -22.15
CA GLY A 81 -17.39 -5.88 -21.01
C GLY A 81 -15.90 -5.59 -20.88
N ARG A 82 -15.05 -6.62 -21.07
CA ARG A 82 -13.59 -6.48 -21.03
C ARG A 82 -13.06 -5.46 -22.06
N THR A 83 -13.56 -5.53 -23.30
CA THR A 83 -13.11 -4.59 -24.35
C THR A 83 -13.55 -3.17 -24.03
N PHE A 84 -14.77 -2.99 -23.56
CA PHE A 84 -15.29 -1.68 -23.19
C PHE A 84 -14.52 -1.08 -22.01
N ASP A 85 -14.26 -1.89 -20.99
CA ASP A 85 -13.45 -1.50 -19.83
C ASP A 85 -12.04 -1.07 -20.24
N SER A 86 -11.30 -1.95 -20.93
CA SER A 86 -9.90 -1.67 -21.30
C SER A 86 -9.75 -0.44 -22.21
N LYS A 87 -10.80 -0.15 -23.02
CA LYS A 87 -10.79 0.99 -23.93
C LYS A 87 -11.21 2.31 -23.27
N HIS A 88 -12.16 2.28 -22.33
CA HIS A 88 -12.80 3.50 -21.84
C HIS A 88 -12.70 3.67 -20.31
N ILE A 89 -13.00 2.62 -19.51
CA ILE A 89 -13.18 2.77 -18.06
C ILE A 89 -11.85 2.75 -17.33
N THR A 90 -11.05 1.69 -17.49
CA THR A 90 -9.74 1.57 -16.81
C THR A 90 -8.80 2.74 -17.14
N PRO A 91 -8.66 3.22 -18.39
CA PRO A 91 -7.87 4.42 -18.67
C PRO A 91 -8.38 5.67 -17.98
N PHE A 92 -9.71 5.86 -17.95
CA PHE A 92 -10.33 6.98 -17.27
C PHE A 92 -10.07 6.92 -15.74
N LEU A 93 -10.30 5.78 -15.09
CA LEU A 93 -10.04 5.63 -13.66
C LEU A 93 -8.59 5.96 -13.30
N LYS A 94 -7.64 5.55 -14.13
CA LYS A 94 -6.22 5.89 -13.96
C LYS A 94 -5.97 7.40 -14.09
N SER A 95 -6.55 8.05 -15.10
CA SER A 95 -6.33 9.49 -15.34
C SER A 95 -6.78 10.35 -14.17
N VAL A 96 -7.89 9.95 -13.50
CA VAL A 96 -8.43 10.66 -12.32
C VAL A 96 -7.90 10.09 -10.99
N LYS A 97 -6.92 9.18 -11.01
CA LYS A 97 -6.30 8.56 -9.83
C LYS A 97 -7.30 7.80 -8.94
N PHE A 98 -8.25 7.12 -9.54
CA PHE A 98 -9.13 6.19 -8.85
C PHE A 98 -8.54 4.78 -8.81
N PRO A 99 -8.99 3.91 -7.89
CA PRO A 99 -8.61 2.51 -7.89
C PRO A 99 -8.90 1.87 -9.25
N ALA A 100 -7.86 1.34 -9.92
CA ALA A 100 -7.96 0.75 -11.24
C ALA A 100 -7.11 -0.50 -11.36
N MET A 101 -7.53 -1.42 -12.23
CA MET A 101 -6.74 -2.58 -12.64
C MET A 101 -5.62 -2.18 -13.61
N ALA A 102 -4.65 -3.08 -13.84
CA ALA A 102 -3.58 -2.82 -14.79
C ALA A 102 -4.10 -2.65 -16.23
N GLU A 103 -5.04 -3.51 -16.65
CA GLU A 103 -5.64 -3.48 -17.99
C GLU A 103 -7.17 -3.52 -17.94
N SER A 104 -7.77 -4.45 -17.18
CA SER A 104 -9.23 -4.62 -17.08
C SER A 104 -9.62 -5.39 -15.80
N GLY A 105 -10.79 -5.07 -15.25
CA GLY A 105 -11.40 -5.79 -14.13
C GLY A 105 -11.72 -7.25 -14.45
N TRP A 106 -11.93 -7.59 -15.71
CA TRP A 106 -12.18 -8.97 -16.16
C TRP A 106 -10.95 -9.86 -16.22
N LEU A 107 -9.76 -9.36 -15.97
CA LEU A 107 -8.53 -10.19 -15.90
C LEU A 107 -8.36 -10.93 -14.57
N THR A 108 -9.41 -11.05 -13.78
CA THR A 108 -9.42 -11.78 -12.52
C THR A 108 -10.29 -13.04 -12.62
N ARG A 109 -9.80 -14.16 -12.08
CA ARG A 109 -10.55 -15.42 -12.04
C ARG A 109 -11.92 -15.28 -11.37
N SER A 110 -12.08 -14.31 -10.47
CA SER A 110 -13.34 -14.03 -9.78
C SER A 110 -14.41 -13.43 -10.67
N LEU A 111 -14.04 -12.70 -11.72
CA LEU A 111 -14.97 -11.94 -12.57
C LEU A 111 -14.96 -12.41 -14.03
N GLU A 112 -13.95 -13.15 -14.47
CA GLU A 112 -13.87 -13.74 -15.80
C GLU A 112 -14.51 -15.14 -15.82
N GLN A 113 -15.82 -15.22 -15.57
CA GLN A 113 -16.57 -16.48 -15.63
C GLN A 113 -17.51 -16.45 -16.86
N LYS A 114 -17.66 -17.60 -17.53
CA LYS A 114 -18.54 -17.75 -18.73
C LYS A 114 -20.02 -17.94 -18.36
N VAL A 115 -20.46 -17.28 -17.30
CA VAL A 115 -21.83 -17.31 -16.79
C VAL A 115 -22.32 -15.90 -16.51
N PRO A 116 -23.62 -15.60 -16.65
CA PRO A 116 -24.16 -14.28 -16.35
C PRO A 116 -23.90 -13.83 -14.90
N TYR A 117 -23.84 -12.53 -14.66
CA TYR A 117 -23.81 -11.96 -13.31
C TYR A 117 -25.21 -11.96 -12.68
N ASP A 118 -25.67 -13.12 -12.26
CA ASP A 118 -26.94 -13.33 -11.57
C ASP A 118 -26.77 -13.99 -10.20
N SER A 119 -27.87 -14.35 -9.54
CA SER A 119 -27.86 -15.00 -8.23
C SER A 119 -27.11 -16.33 -8.21
N ASN A 120 -26.91 -16.99 -9.35
CA ASN A 120 -26.18 -18.26 -9.49
C ASN A 120 -24.70 -18.05 -9.82
N TYR A 121 -24.23 -16.81 -9.87
CA TYR A 121 -22.86 -16.48 -10.20
C TYR A 121 -21.85 -17.17 -9.27
N SER A 122 -21.00 -18.03 -9.82
CA SER A 122 -20.07 -18.89 -9.06
C SER A 122 -18.70 -18.26 -8.80
N GLY A 123 -18.43 -17.07 -9.34
CA GLY A 123 -17.15 -16.37 -9.16
C GLY A 123 -16.80 -16.13 -7.68
N ALA A 124 -15.53 -16.34 -7.34
CA ALA A 124 -15.03 -16.29 -5.97
C ALA A 124 -14.71 -14.82 -5.53
N ILE A 125 -15.73 -13.96 -5.49
CA ILE A 125 -15.60 -12.62 -4.90
C ILE A 125 -15.63 -12.77 -3.38
N LYS A 126 -14.61 -12.24 -2.69
CA LYS A 126 -14.50 -12.30 -1.23
C LYS A 126 -14.34 -10.90 -0.64
N PRO A 127 -14.89 -10.66 0.56
CA PRO A 127 -15.74 -11.55 1.36
C PRO A 127 -17.14 -11.71 0.75
N ASP A 128 -17.95 -12.58 1.33
CA ASP A 128 -19.29 -12.88 0.81
C ASP A 128 -20.22 -11.64 0.83
N SER A 129 -20.03 -10.71 1.76
CA SER A 129 -20.71 -9.40 1.77
C SER A 129 -20.43 -8.59 0.50
N LEU A 130 -19.21 -8.61 -0.01
CA LEU A 130 -18.84 -7.94 -1.24
C LEU A 130 -19.46 -8.64 -2.47
N LYS A 131 -19.52 -9.98 -2.46
CA LYS A 131 -20.19 -10.74 -3.54
C LYS A 131 -21.67 -10.40 -3.60
N THR A 132 -22.35 -10.39 -2.46
CA THR A 132 -23.76 -9.98 -2.37
C THR A 132 -23.93 -8.55 -2.89
N ALA A 133 -23.10 -7.61 -2.41
CA ALA A 133 -23.16 -6.22 -2.87
C ALA A 133 -22.93 -6.10 -4.39
N PHE A 134 -22.02 -6.88 -4.96
CA PHE A 134 -21.76 -6.92 -6.40
C PHE A 134 -23.01 -7.36 -7.18
N ILE A 135 -23.62 -8.51 -6.83
CA ILE A 135 -24.79 -9.07 -7.53
C ILE A 135 -25.99 -8.13 -7.43
N GLU A 136 -26.31 -7.65 -6.23
CA GLU A 136 -27.42 -6.72 -6.01
C GLU A 136 -27.24 -5.40 -6.79
N THR A 137 -26.01 -4.93 -6.88
CA THR A 137 -25.70 -3.72 -7.67
C THR A 137 -25.84 -3.98 -9.17
N ILE A 138 -25.41 -5.13 -9.69
CA ILE A 138 -25.59 -5.52 -11.09
C ILE A 138 -27.10 -5.64 -11.42
N ASP A 139 -27.90 -6.26 -10.55
CA ASP A 139 -29.34 -6.36 -10.73
C ASP A 139 -30.03 -4.99 -10.72
N PHE A 140 -29.57 -4.08 -9.87
CA PHE A 140 -30.06 -2.70 -9.86
C PHE A 140 -29.73 -1.99 -11.20
N ILE A 141 -28.49 -2.10 -11.67
CA ILE A 141 -28.08 -1.52 -12.96
C ILE A 141 -28.91 -2.12 -14.11
N GLN A 142 -29.18 -3.44 -14.08
CA GLN A 142 -29.96 -4.08 -15.13
C GLN A 142 -31.40 -3.56 -15.21
N LYS A 143 -32.00 -3.19 -14.10
CA LYS A 143 -33.36 -2.54 -14.09
C LYS A 143 -33.39 -1.21 -14.84
N GLY A 144 -32.23 -0.54 -14.94
CA GLY A 144 -32.07 0.67 -15.74
C GLY A 144 -32.54 1.97 -15.07
N GLU A 145 -33.12 1.90 -13.87
CA GLU A 145 -33.63 3.08 -13.17
C GLU A 145 -32.51 3.73 -12.33
N LYS A 146 -32.36 5.04 -12.43
CA LYS A 146 -31.37 5.84 -11.61
C LYS A 146 -29.93 5.37 -11.73
N VAL A 147 -29.51 4.77 -12.86
CA VAL A 147 -28.15 4.26 -13.05
C VAL A 147 -27.13 5.40 -13.07
N GLU A 148 -27.50 6.57 -13.62
CA GLU A 148 -26.66 7.78 -13.56
C GLU A 148 -26.40 8.23 -12.12
N ASN A 149 -27.41 8.13 -11.25
CA ASN A 149 -27.25 8.46 -9.83
C ASN A 149 -26.30 7.48 -9.14
N LEU A 150 -26.28 6.20 -9.55
CA LEU A 150 -25.34 5.20 -9.05
C LEU A 150 -23.90 5.53 -9.47
N VAL A 151 -23.67 5.90 -10.73
CA VAL A 151 -22.33 6.30 -11.20
C VAL A 151 -21.87 7.55 -10.45
N SER A 152 -22.74 8.56 -10.32
CA SER A 152 -22.43 9.77 -9.53
C SER A 152 -22.11 9.46 -8.07
N PHE A 153 -22.89 8.55 -7.43
CA PHE A 153 -22.61 8.11 -6.05
C PHE A 153 -21.22 7.50 -5.91
N LEU A 154 -20.86 6.57 -6.80
CA LEU A 154 -19.56 5.92 -6.79
C LEU A 154 -18.43 6.93 -7.04
N PHE A 155 -18.61 7.84 -8.01
CA PHE A 155 -17.61 8.88 -8.26
C PHE A 155 -17.43 9.81 -7.08
N GLN A 156 -18.52 10.28 -6.44
CA GLN A 156 -18.42 11.08 -5.21
C GLN A 156 -17.64 10.34 -4.12
N GLY A 157 -17.97 9.07 -3.87
CA GLY A 157 -17.27 8.26 -2.88
C GLY A 157 -15.78 8.07 -3.20
N LEU A 158 -15.43 7.82 -4.45
CA LEU A 158 -14.04 7.68 -4.90
C LEU A 158 -13.28 9.02 -4.85
N ILE A 159 -13.95 10.14 -5.16
CA ILE A 159 -13.37 11.49 -5.01
C ILE A 159 -13.03 11.77 -3.55
N ILE A 160 -13.96 11.52 -2.63
CA ILE A 160 -13.76 11.70 -1.19
C ILE A 160 -12.60 10.82 -0.71
N GLN A 161 -12.58 9.53 -1.10
CA GLN A 161 -11.48 8.63 -0.74
C GLN A 161 -10.14 9.11 -1.27
N ARG A 162 -10.07 9.52 -2.55
CA ARG A 162 -8.85 10.04 -3.18
C ARG A 162 -8.39 11.34 -2.51
N ASN A 163 -9.30 12.26 -2.23
CA ASN A 163 -8.99 13.54 -1.59
C ASN A 163 -8.49 13.31 -0.16
N ASN A 164 -9.10 12.37 0.56
CA ASN A 164 -8.65 11.95 1.89
C ASN A 164 -7.30 11.23 1.87
N GLN A 165 -6.85 10.69 0.73
CA GLN A 165 -5.49 10.14 0.58
C GLN A 165 -4.41 11.23 0.48
N LYS A 166 -4.75 12.47 0.17
CA LYS A 166 -3.88 13.64 0.22
C LYS A 166 -3.96 14.25 1.63
N ILE A 167 -3.35 13.57 2.59
CA ILE A 167 -3.18 14.12 3.93
C ILE A 167 -1.89 14.91 3.97
N ASP A 168 -1.96 16.17 4.37
CA ASP A 168 -0.79 16.93 4.79
C ASP A 168 -0.31 16.34 6.12
N LEU A 169 0.86 15.70 6.07
CA LEU A 169 1.43 15.04 7.23
C LEU A 169 2.10 16.06 8.16
N ALA A 170 1.79 15.96 9.44
CA ALA A 170 2.39 16.82 10.46
C ALA A 170 3.90 16.55 10.57
N LYS A 171 4.69 17.63 10.61
CA LYS A 171 6.15 17.63 10.76
C LYS A 171 6.53 18.39 12.03
N PRO A 172 6.39 17.80 13.22
CA PRO A 172 6.76 18.48 14.45
C PRO A 172 8.27 18.70 14.52
N HIS A 173 8.66 19.84 15.06
CA HIS A 173 10.07 20.25 15.21
C HIS A 173 10.48 20.28 16.67
N ASN A 174 11.79 20.26 16.93
CA ASN A 174 12.39 20.41 18.27
C ASN A 174 11.89 19.41 19.31
N LEU A 175 11.59 18.18 18.89
CA LEU A 175 11.17 17.14 19.82
C LEU A 175 12.36 16.51 20.55
N GLN A 176 12.15 16.14 21.81
CA GLN A 176 13.11 15.30 22.53
C GLN A 176 13.18 13.90 21.91
N ILE A 177 14.36 13.30 21.91
CA ILE A 177 14.57 11.94 21.35
C ILE A 177 13.61 10.92 21.98
N ALA A 178 13.34 11.01 23.28
CA ALA A 178 12.40 10.14 23.96
C ALA A 178 11.00 10.25 23.34
N THR A 179 10.52 11.49 23.13
CA THR A 179 9.23 11.75 22.49
C THR A 179 9.17 11.19 21.06
N ILE A 180 10.23 11.40 20.27
CA ILE A 180 10.30 10.85 18.90
C ILE A 180 10.17 9.32 18.94
N ILE A 181 10.89 8.67 19.82
CA ILE A 181 10.84 7.19 19.98
C ILE A 181 9.42 6.74 20.37
N ASP A 182 8.78 7.44 21.32
CA ASP A 182 7.42 7.09 21.74
C ASP A 182 6.40 7.24 20.60
N LEU A 183 6.53 8.29 19.78
CA LEU A 183 5.68 8.49 18.60
C LEU A 183 5.88 7.36 17.57
N LEU A 184 7.12 6.99 17.30
CA LEU A 184 7.45 5.90 16.37
C LEU A 184 6.91 4.56 16.88
N VAL A 185 7.08 4.24 18.16
CA VAL A 185 6.55 3.00 18.75
C VAL A 185 5.04 2.96 18.64
N LYS A 186 4.32 4.03 18.98
CA LYS A 186 2.87 4.11 18.80
C LYS A 186 2.48 3.87 17.35
N HIS A 187 3.21 4.48 16.40
CA HIS A 187 2.92 4.34 14.97
C HIS A 187 3.18 2.92 14.47
N PHE A 188 4.23 2.24 14.96
CA PHE A 188 4.53 0.86 14.56
C PHE A 188 3.56 -0.15 15.15
N ASP A 189 3.15 0.04 16.41
CA ASP A 189 2.34 -0.91 17.19
C ASP A 189 0.83 -0.74 16.95
N THR A 190 0.41 0.29 16.22
CA THR A 190 -1.00 0.46 15.85
C THR A 190 -1.49 -0.73 15.02
N LYS A 191 -2.68 -1.23 15.36
CA LYS A 191 -3.34 -2.30 14.58
C LYS A 191 -4.00 -1.70 13.35
N TYR A 192 -3.41 -1.93 12.21
CA TYR A 192 -3.95 -1.51 10.92
C TYR A 192 -4.83 -2.58 10.29
N SER A 193 -5.85 -2.15 9.55
CA SER A 193 -6.72 -3.05 8.80
C SER A 193 -6.15 -3.40 7.41
N SER A 194 -5.28 -2.55 6.87
CA SER A 194 -4.59 -2.75 5.60
C SER A 194 -3.17 -3.26 5.79
N GLU A 195 -2.65 -3.90 4.76
CA GLU A 195 -1.25 -4.33 4.68
C GLU A 195 -0.31 -3.12 4.52
N GLY A 196 0.95 -3.28 4.92
CA GLY A 196 2.00 -2.29 4.72
C GLY A 196 2.64 -1.77 6.01
N ALA A 197 2.06 -2.00 7.19
CA ALA A 197 2.57 -1.50 8.47
C ALA A 197 4.01 -1.94 8.77
N SER A 198 4.42 -3.14 8.33
CA SER A 198 5.80 -3.63 8.49
C SER A 198 6.84 -2.73 7.79
N ARG A 199 6.41 -1.87 6.87
CA ARG A 199 7.27 -0.91 6.20
C ARG A 199 7.64 0.28 7.09
N LEU A 200 6.79 0.67 8.04
CA LEU A 200 7.01 1.84 8.91
C LEU A 200 8.36 1.80 9.66
N PRO A 201 8.74 0.70 10.32
CA PRO A 201 10.05 0.60 10.97
C PRO A 201 11.24 0.72 10.00
N VAL A 202 11.10 0.18 8.78
CA VAL A 202 12.11 0.29 7.73
C VAL A 202 12.29 1.75 7.31
N LEU A 203 11.19 2.48 7.07
CA LEU A 203 11.21 3.90 6.70
C LEU A 203 11.83 4.77 7.79
N ALA A 204 11.51 4.51 9.06
CA ALA A 204 12.11 5.25 10.18
C ALA A 204 13.63 5.04 10.25
N LEU A 205 14.08 3.80 10.06
CA LEU A 205 15.51 3.53 10.06
C LEU A 205 16.21 4.14 8.84
N TYR A 206 15.59 4.07 7.67
CA TYR A 206 16.11 4.69 6.45
C TYR A 206 16.21 6.22 6.60
N ALA A 207 15.20 6.89 7.19
CA ALA A 207 15.25 8.31 7.51
C ALA A 207 16.44 8.68 8.41
N ALA A 208 16.73 7.84 9.42
CA ALA A 208 17.91 8.04 10.26
C ALA A 208 19.22 7.90 9.45
N TYR A 209 19.30 6.93 8.54
CA TYR A 209 20.46 6.78 7.67
C TYR A 209 20.62 7.94 6.68
N GLN A 210 19.53 8.55 6.18
CA GLN A 210 19.61 9.75 5.33
C GLN A 210 20.35 10.91 6.03
N CYS A 211 20.09 11.11 7.32
CA CYS A 211 20.83 12.10 8.12
C CYS A 211 22.27 11.64 8.42
N LEU A 212 22.45 10.41 8.92
CA LEU A 212 23.75 9.88 9.35
C LEU A 212 24.80 9.85 8.26
N VAL A 213 24.42 9.55 7.02
CA VAL A 213 25.34 9.48 5.88
C VAL A 213 25.98 10.84 5.60
N ASN A 214 25.26 11.92 5.88
CA ASN A 214 25.73 13.28 5.68
C ASN A 214 26.56 13.81 6.87
N GLU A 215 26.24 13.39 8.09
CA GLU A 215 26.83 13.95 9.31
C GLU A 215 28.00 13.15 9.87
N THR A 216 28.08 11.85 9.56
CA THR A 216 29.01 10.96 10.25
C THR A 216 30.20 10.59 9.38
N LYS A 217 31.44 10.87 9.83
CA LYS A 217 32.70 10.52 9.13
C LYS A 217 32.79 9.06 8.71
N ARG A 218 32.15 8.14 9.44
CA ARG A 218 32.10 6.72 9.09
C ARG A 218 31.55 6.48 7.67
N PHE A 219 30.67 7.32 7.21
CA PHE A 219 30.01 7.21 5.90
C PHE A 219 30.63 8.12 4.84
N GLU A 220 31.76 8.78 5.13
CA GLU A 220 32.48 9.58 4.15
C GLU A 220 32.85 8.72 2.94
N GLY A 221 32.51 9.18 1.72
CA GLY A 221 32.71 8.44 0.49
C GLY A 221 31.81 7.19 0.33
N LYS A 222 30.72 7.11 1.10
CA LYS A 222 29.68 6.07 0.99
C LYS A 222 28.39 6.65 0.45
N THR A 223 27.58 5.80 -0.15
CA THR A 223 26.28 6.17 -0.71
C THR A 223 25.19 5.28 -0.14
N LEU A 224 24.17 5.90 0.44
CA LEU A 224 22.93 5.23 0.81
C LEU A 224 22.13 4.98 -0.49
N LEU A 225 21.84 3.73 -0.80
CA LEU A 225 21.09 3.39 -1.98
C LEU A 225 19.60 3.74 -1.80
N PRO A 226 18.89 4.21 -2.86
CA PRO A 226 17.46 4.51 -2.78
C PRO A 226 16.63 3.31 -2.29
N MET A 227 15.57 3.54 -1.55
CA MET A 227 14.64 2.46 -1.14
C MET A 227 14.03 1.77 -2.37
N GLU A 228 13.90 0.44 -2.30
CA GLU A 228 13.18 -0.29 -3.34
C GLU A 228 11.67 -0.29 -3.11
N ASN A 229 10.92 -0.29 -4.22
CA ASN A 229 9.48 -0.53 -4.18
C ASN A 229 9.22 -1.99 -3.75
N HIS A 230 8.30 -2.18 -2.85
CA HIS A 230 7.98 -3.47 -2.21
C HIS A 230 7.64 -4.64 -3.18
N ASN A 231 7.48 -4.37 -4.47
CA ASN A 231 7.11 -5.35 -5.50
C ASN A 231 8.31 -5.95 -6.26
N SER A 232 9.54 -5.56 -5.93
CA SER A 232 10.74 -6.13 -6.53
C SER A 232 11.13 -7.41 -5.82
N ALA A 233 11.20 -8.54 -6.53
CA ALA A 233 11.71 -9.77 -5.93
C ALA A 233 13.20 -9.59 -5.59
N ASP A 234 13.59 -9.87 -4.34
CA ASP A 234 14.96 -9.71 -3.78
C ASP A 234 16.07 -10.22 -4.71
N SER A 235 15.81 -11.29 -5.47
CA SER A 235 16.78 -11.92 -6.38
C SER A 235 17.08 -11.14 -7.66
N ARG A 236 16.31 -10.11 -7.99
CA ARG A 236 16.48 -9.32 -9.23
C ARG A 236 17.13 -7.95 -9.02
N SER A 237 17.10 -7.45 -7.80
CA SER A 237 17.56 -6.10 -7.48
C SER A 237 19.05 -6.03 -7.11
N GLY A 238 19.68 -7.14 -6.78
CA GLY A 238 21.06 -7.18 -6.26
C GLY A 238 21.18 -6.61 -4.85
N ARG A 239 20.05 -6.39 -4.14
CA ARG A 239 20.01 -5.89 -2.77
C ARG A 239 20.30 -7.01 -1.78
N ILE A 240 20.96 -6.63 -0.69
CA ILE A 240 21.34 -7.53 0.38
C ILE A 240 20.37 -7.41 1.56
N GLY A 241 19.87 -6.20 1.81
CA GLY A 241 18.96 -5.89 2.90
C GLY A 241 17.87 -4.90 2.49
N ASP A 242 17.04 -4.50 3.45
CA ASP A 242 16.06 -3.43 3.28
C ASP A 242 16.73 -2.07 3.06
N ILE A 243 17.93 -1.89 3.62
CA ILE A 243 18.75 -0.67 3.53
C ILE A 243 20.17 -1.08 3.21
N ASP A 244 20.70 -0.58 2.09
CA ASP A 244 22.06 -0.87 1.66
C ASP A 244 22.89 0.42 1.52
N ILE A 245 24.10 0.37 2.06
CA ILE A 245 25.12 1.42 1.92
C ILE A 245 26.31 0.84 1.17
N VAL A 246 26.74 1.53 0.11
CA VAL A 246 27.82 1.09 -0.75
C VAL A 246 28.98 2.08 -0.76
N ASP A 247 30.15 1.60 -1.13
CA ASP A 247 31.31 2.46 -1.38
C ASP A 247 31.29 3.05 -2.81
N ALA A 248 32.26 3.87 -3.14
CA ALA A 248 32.39 4.49 -4.46
C ALA A 248 32.53 3.49 -5.63
N LYS A 249 32.82 2.21 -5.34
CA LYS A 249 32.90 1.11 -6.32
C LYS A 249 31.64 0.24 -6.33
N LEU A 250 30.56 0.72 -5.68
CA LEU A 250 29.30 0.01 -5.50
C LEU A 250 29.42 -1.32 -4.73
N LYS A 251 30.49 -1.51 -3.95
CA LYS A 251 30.62 -2.66 -3.06
C LYS A 251 29.84 -2.42 -1.78
N ALA A 252 29.16 -3.44 -1.29
CA ALA A 252 28.38 -3.36 -0.06
C ALA A 252 29.28 -3.06 1.14
N PHE A 253 29.10 -1.89 1.72
CA PHE A 253 29.76 -1.48 2.95
C PHE A 253 28.98 -1.95 4.17
N GLU A 254 27.67 -1.72 4.14
CA GLU A 254 26.76 -2.05 5.23
C GLU A 254 25.38 -2.39 4.66
N ALA A 255 24.74 -3.41 5.18
CA ALA A 255 23.37 -3.78 4.85
C ALA A 255 22.56 -3.94 6.14
N VAL A 256 21.29 -3.59 6.09
CA VAL A 256 20.38 -3.67 7.24
C VAL A 256 19.09 -4.37 6.82
N GLU A 257 18.72 -5.37 7.56
CA GLU A 257 17.43 -6.06 7.48
C GLU A 257 16.60 -5.68 8.71
N VAL A 258 15.35 -5.30 8.50
CA VAL A 258 14.41 -4.91 9.57
C VAL A 258 13.27 -5.91 9.66
N LYS A 259 13.01 -6.39 10.85
CA LYS A 259 11.86 -7.25 11.14
C LYS A 259 10.89 -6.55 12.07
N HIS A 260 9.60 -6.57 11.71
CA HIS A 260 8.55 -6.01 12.55
C HIS A 260 7.77 -7.12 13.24
N GLY A 261 7.71 -7.08 14.58
CA GLY A 261 6.98 -8.05 15.39
C GLY A 261 7.56 -9.48 15.42
N ILE A 262 8.76 -9.70 14.86
CA ILE A 262 9.39 -11.02 14.77
C ILE A 262 10.65 -11.04 15.64
N GLN A 263 10.72 -11.96 16.60
CA GLN A 263 11.91 -12.13 17.43
C GLN A 263 13.11 -12.63 16.60
N ILE A 264 14.30 -12.15 16.94
CA ILE A 264 15.51 -12.63 16.30
C ILE A 264 15.87 -13.99 16.89
N THR A 265 15.86 -15.02 16.05
CA THR A 265 16.20 -16.40 16.35
C THR A 265 17.47 -16.81 15.62
N THR A 266 18.07 -17.95 16.00
CA THR A 266 19.20 -18.54 15.29
C THR A 266 18.87 -18.83 13.83
N GLN A 267 17.63 -19.29 13.55
CA GLN A 267 17.19 -19.53 12.18
C GLN A 267 17.15 -18.25 11.35
N LEU A 268 16.64 -17.15 11.93
CA LEU A 268 16.61 -15.85 11.24
C LEU A 268 18.01 -15.31 10.89
N ILE A 269 19.02 -15.58 11.74
CA ILE A 269 20.44 -15.26 11.42
C ILE A 269 20.95 -16.10 10.24
N LYS A 270 20.59 -17.39 10.19
CA LYS A 270 20.97 -18.28 9.07
C LYS A 270 20.30 -17.83 7.77
N ASP A 271 19.01 -17.51 7.81
CA ASP A 271 18.27 -17.03 6.65
C ASP A 271 18.82 -15.69 6.13
N ALA A 272 19.21 -14.80 7.03
CA ALA A 272 19.89 -13.56 6.67
C ALA A 272 21.25 -13.83 5.99
N PHE A 273 22.03 -14.78 6.50
CA PHE A 273 23.32 -15.16 5.89
C PHE A 273 23.14 -15.68 4.45
N GLU A 274 22.11 -16.47 4.19
CA GLU A 274 21.82 -16.96 2.83
C GLU A 274 21.66 -15.82 1.81
N LYS A 275 21.16 -14.64 2.21
CA LYS A 275 20.99 -13.48 1.34
C LYS A 275 22.32 -12.88 0.89
N PHE A 276 23.34 -12.87 1.76
CA PHE A 276 24.61 -12.19 1.48
C PHE A 276 25.84 -13.09 1.37
N LYS A 277 25.70 -14.41 1.55
CA LYS A 277 26.85 -15.34 1.55
C LYS A 277 27.73 -15.29 0.28
N ALA A 278 27.15 -14.90 -0.84
CA ALA A 278 27.85 -14.75 -2.13
C ALA A 278 28.37 -13.33 -2.37
N THR A 279 28.06 -12.37 -1.49
CA THR A 279 28.39 -10.96 -1.66
C THR A 279 29.21 -10.46 -0.48
N GLN A 280 30.39 -9.92 -0.73
CA GLN A 280 31.20 -9.35 0.34
C GLN A 280 30.53 -8.11 0.92
N VAL A 281 30.22 -8.15 2.21
CA VAL A 281 29.69 -7.04 2.99
C VAL A 281 30.43 -6.96 4.33
N ASN A 282 30.78 -5.74 4.75
CA ASN A 282 31.58 -5.58 5.97
C ASN A 282 30.75 -5.76 7.24
N ARG A 283 29.51 -5.26 7.23
CA ARG A 283 28.57 -5.36 8.36
C ARG A 283 27.16 -5.63 7.85
N TYR A 284 26.49 -6.52 8.54
CA TYR A 284 25.10 -6.83 8.32
C TYR A 284 24.32 -6.66 9.62
N TYR A 285 23.35 -5.76 9.64
CA TYR A 285 22.50 -5.53 10.78
C TYR A 285 21.17 -6.26 10.60
N LEU A 286 20.82 -7.07 11.58
CA LEU A 286 19.47 -7.66 11.69
C LEU A 286 18.79 -7.00 12.88
N LEU A 287 17.85 -6.10 12.59
CA LEU A 287 17.16 -5.30 13.60
C LEU A 287 15.69 -5.70 13.69
N SER A 288 15.16 -5.79 14.90
CA SER A 288 13.76 -6.14 15.10
C SER A 288 13.06 -5.20 16.08
N THR A 289 11.77 -4.92 15.84
CA THR A 289 10.90 -4.26 16.82
C THR A 289 10.54 -5.18 17.99
N ALA A 290 10.65 -6.50 17.81
CA ALA A 290 10.55 -7.48 18.89
C ALA A 290 11.94 -7.71 19.54
N ASN A 291 11.92 -8.25 20.75
CA ASN A 291 13.18 -8.59 21.44
C ASN A 291 13.89 -9.78 20.76
N ILE A 292 15.20 -9.89 21.02
CA ILE A 292 15.95 -11.09 20.69
C ILE A 292 15.39 -12.24 21.56
N ASP A 293 15.27 -13.42 20.96
CA ASP A 293 14.92 -14.62 21.72
C ASP A 293 16.03 -14.95 22.73
N ILE A 294 15.77 -14.63 23.99
CA ILE A 294 16.74 -14.78 25.09
C ILE A 294 17.11 -16.25 25.30
N THR A 295 16.21 -17.18 24.98
CA THR A 295 16.45 -18.61 25.14
C THR A 295 17.47 -19.16 24.14
N GLN A 296 17.63 -18.47 23.00
CA GLN A 296 18.57 -18.83 21.92
C GLN A 296 19.83 -17.92 21.89
N LYS A 297 20.03 -17.07 22.89
CA LYS A 297 21.12 -16.08 22.86
C LYS A 297 22.49 -16.70 22.57
N VAL A 298 22.82 -17.80 23.22
CA VAL A 298 24.10 -18.49 23.06
C VAL A 298 24.28 -19.06 21.66
N GLU A 299 23.20 -19.63 21.11
CA GLU A 299 23.18 -20.19 19.75
C GLU A 299 23.28 -19.08 18.69
N ILE A 300 22.62 -17.94 18.92
CA ILE A 300 22.72 -16.75 18.07
C ILE A 300 24.18 -16.24 18.05
N GLU A 301 24.81 -16.08 19.19
CA GLU A 301 26.18 -15.62 19.30
C GLU A 301 27.17 -16.57 18.59
N LYS A 302 27.00 -17.89 18.75
CA LYS A 302 27.80 -18.90 18.04
C LYS A 302 27.62 -18.83 16.53
N GLU A 303 26.40 -18.63 16.07
CA GLU A 303 26.11 -18.54 14.63
C GLU A 303 26.68 -17.25 14.02
N ILE A 304 26.60 -16.12 14.71
CA ILE A 304 27.24 -14.85 14.32
C ILE A 304 28.76 -15.03 14.23
N GLU A 305 29.37 -15.68 15.21
CA GLU A 305 30.83 -15.98 15.20
C GLU A 305 31.19 -16.90 14.04
N ARG A 306 30.39 -17.93 13.77
CA ARG A 306 30.58 -18.83 12.62
C ARG A 306 30.58 -18.02 11.31
N ILE A 307 29.59 -17.16 11.10
CA ILE A 307 29.50 -16.32 9.90
C ILE A 307 30.73 -15.42 9.76
N LYS A 308 31.17 -14.78 10.85
CA LYS A 308 32.40 -13.97 10.86
C LYS A 308 33.60 -14.76 10.39
N ASN A 309 33.78 -15.99 10.91
CA ASN A 309 34.93 -16.82 10.60
C ASN A 309 34.96 -17.33 9.16
N ILE A 310 33.82 -17.65 8.57
CA ILE A 310 33.73 -18.19 7.18
C ILE A 310 33.58 -17.13 6.11
N HIS A 311 32.99 -15.95 6.43
CA HIS A 311 32.66 -14.92 5.45
C HIS A 311 33.39 -13.59 5.72
N GLY A 312 33.79 -13.33 6.95
CA GLY A 312 34.39 -12.06 7.36
C GLY A 312 33.38 -10.95 7.70
N CYS A 313 32.08 -11.16 7.48
CA CYS A 313 31.05 -10.19 7.82
C CYS A 313 30.79 -10.10 9.32
N HIS A 314 30.70 -8.89 9.85
CA HIS A 314 30.24 -8.65 11.21
C HIS A 314 28.71 -8.56 11.22
N VAL A 315 28.04 -9.62 11.62
CA VAL A 315 26.58 -9.63 11.84
C VAL A 315 26.28 -9.02 13.21
N ILE A 316 25.34 -8.09 13.25
CA ILE A 316 24.90 -7.39 14.45
C ILE A 316 23.38 -7.59 14.58
N ALA A 317 22.99 -8.40 15.57
CA ALA A 317 21.58 -8.61 15.93
C ALA A 317 21.22 -7.68 17.09
N ASN A 318 20.18 -6.84 16.94
CA ASN A 318 19.76 -5.91 17.99
C ASN A 318 18.28 -5.53 17.87
N GLY A 319 17.75 -4.90 18.94
CA GLY A 319 16.46 -4.23 18.90
C GLY A 319 16.50 -2.99 17.99
N LEU A 320 15.44 -2.79 17.18
CA LEU A 320 15.34 -1.62 16.34
C LEU A 320 15.23 -0.33 17.16
N ILE A 321 14.40 -0.31 18.19
CA ILE A 321 14.14 0.88 19.02
C ILE A 321 15.41 1.36 19.74
N PRO A 322 16.21 0.51 20.44
CA PRO A 322 17.51 0.91 20.97
C PRO A 322 18.47 1.44 19.91
N SER A 323 18.46 0.84 18.71
CA SER A 323 19.30 1.29 17.59
C SER A 323 18.90 2.66 17.08
N LEU A 324 17.60 2.91 16.86
CA LEU A 324 17.07 4.23 16.48
C LEU A 324 17.41 5.29 17.54
N LYS A 325 17.18 4.99 18.82
CA LYS A 325 17.53 5.91 19.92
C LYS A 325 19.03 6.26 19.93
N TYR A 326 19.89 5.27 19.63
CA TYR A 326 21.32 5.50 19.49
C TYR A 326 21.64 6.38 18.29
N TYR A 327 21.04 6.13 17.14
CA TYR A 327 21.29 6.90 15.91
C TYR A 327 20.79 8.33 16.03
N LEU A 328 19.60 8.56 16.57
CA LEU A 328 19.04 9.90 16.75
C LEU A 328 19.93 10.79 17.63
N ARG A 329 20.61 10.23 18.65
CA ARG A 329 21.53 11.01 19.49
C ARG A 329 22.82 11.43 18.78
N LEU A 330 23.13 10.83 17.61
CA LEU A 330 24.31 11.19 16.82
C LEU A 330 24.00 12.33 15.83
N LEU A 331 22.73 12.68 15.64
CA LEU A 331 22.30 13.73 14.74
C LEU A 331 22.43 15.12 15.40
N SER A 332 22.84 16.08 14.62
CA SER A 332 22.90 17.48 15.03
C SER A 332 21.51 18.08 15.20
N ASP A 333 20.56 17.70 14.32
CA ASP A 333 19.16 18.11 14.35
C ASP A 333 18.22 16.92 14.11
N THR A 334 17.41 16.61 15.11
CA THR A 334 16.40 15.55 15.00
C THR A 334 15.16 15.97 14.19
N SER A 335 14.99 17.26 13.88
CA SER A 335 13.89 17.74 13.03
C SER A 335 14.06 17.25 11.59
N GLU A 336 15.30 17.19 11.07
CA GLU A 336 15.58 16.63 9.74
C GLU A 336 15.17 15.14 9.65
N PHE A 337 15.42 14.38 10.70
CA PHE A 337 14.95 12.99 10.77
C PHE A 337 13.42 12.89 10.65
N ILE A 338 12.67 13.74 11.36
CA ILE A 338 11.19 13.77 11.30
C ILE A 338 10.74 14.12 9.87
N GLU A 339 11.33 15.15 9.27
CA GLU A 339 11.00 15.53 7.88
C GLU A 339 11.24 14.39 6.90
N ASN A 340 12.39 13.73 6.99
CA ASN A 340 12.73 12.58 6.16
C ASN A 340 11.75 11.42 6.36
N TYR A 341 11.42 11.08 7.61
CA TYR A 341 10.45 10.03 7.90
C TYR A 341 9.06 10.35 7.35
N VAL A 342 8.59 11.58 7.55
CA VAL A 342 7.28 12.01 7.04
C VAL A 342 7.25 12.01 5.51
N ASN A 343 8.29 12.50 4.84
CA ASN A 343 8.39 12.48 3.37
C ASN A 343 8.38 11.03 2.83
N LEU A 344 9.03 10.10 3.53
CA LEU A 344 9.01 8.68 3.18
C LEU A 344 7.61 8.06 3.37
N ILE A 345 6.92 8.36 4.48
CA ILE A 345 5.52 7.94 4.68
C ILE A 345 4.63 8.48 3.55
N GLU A 346 4.79 9.73 3.19
CA GLU A 346 3.97 10.37 2.15
C GLU A 346 4.14 9.71 0.78
N THR A 347 5.37 9.37 0.42
CA THR A 347 5.72 8.88 -0.92
C THR A 347 5.71 7.37 -1.08
N ASP A 348 5.81 6.59 0.02
CA ASP A 348 5.85 5.12 -0.04
C ASP A 348 4.51 4.55 -0.51
N THR A 349 4.54 3.77 -1.60
CA THR A 349 3.35 3.20 -2.26
C THR A 349 2.76 1.99 -1.53
N ALA A 350 3.52 1.36 -0.64
CA ALA A 350 3.05 0.24 0.17
C ALA A 350 2.16 0.73 1.33
N LEU A 351 2.38 1.96 1.80
CA LEU A 351 1.58 2.56 2.86
C LEU A 351 0.21 3.02 2.32
N LYS A 352 -0.83 2.70 3.09
CA LYS A 352 -2.21 3.10 2.81
C LYS A 352 -2.58 4.35 3.61
N PHE A 353 -3.72 4.94 3.24
CA PHE A 353 -4.26 6.13 3.90
C PHE A 353 -4.29 6.02 5.44
N GLU A 354 -4.70 4.86 5.98
CA GLU A 354 -4.80 4.69 7.44
C GLU A 354 -3.46 4.85 8.16
N HIS A 355 -2.33 4.41 7.56
CA HIS A 355 -1.00 4.60 8.14
C HIS A 355 -0.64 6.09 8.21
N LYS A 356 -0.94 6.84 7.16
CA LYS A 356 -0.69 8.29 7.06
C LYS A 356 -1.57 9.07 8.04
N LYS A 357 -2.86 8.72 8.10
CA LYS A 357 -3.83 9.33 9.03
C LYS A 357 -3.42 9.09 10.47
N GLU A 358 -2.97 7.87 10.79
CA GLU A 358 -2.58 7.53 12.15
C GLU A 358 -1.37 8.32 12.63
N TRP A 359 -0.40 8.61 11.76
CA TRP A 359 0.68 9.53 12.11
C TRP A 359 0.15 10.88 12.60
N ASN A 360 -0.77 11.51 11.86
CA ASN A 360 -1.38 12.77 12.26
C ASN A 360 -2.19 12.64 13.57
N ASN A 361 -2.92 11.53 13.75
CA ASN A 361 -3.65 11.26 14.98
C ASN A 361 -2.70 11.22 16.18
N ILE A 362 -1.58 10.51 16.07
CA ILE A 362 -0.57 10.39 17.13
C ILE A 362 0.02 11.76 17.46
N ILE A 363 0.36 12.56 16.44
CA ILE A 363 0.89 13.92 16.64
C ILE A 363 -0.13 14.84 17.29
N SER A 364 -1.41 14.74 16.92
CA SER A 364 -2.48 15.58 17.51
C SER A 364 -2.78 15.30 18.98
N GLN A 365 -2.27 14.17 19.51
CA GLN A 365 -2.43 13.76 20.92
C GLN A 365 -1.24 14.17 21.81
N MET A 366 -0.26 14.86 21.24
CA MET A 366 0.88 15.44 21.99
C MET A 366 0.42 16.65 22.81
#